data_e8d5269c57901a2b749068c95b7acd8b
#
_entry.id   e8d5269c57901a2b749068c95b7acd8b
#
_cell.length_a   1.000
_cell.length_b   1.000
_cell.length_c   1.000
_cell.angle_alpha   90.00
_cell.angle_beta   90.00
_cell.angle_gamma   90.00
#
_symmetry.space_group_name_H-M   'P 1'
#
loop_
_entity.id
_entity.type
_entity.pdbx_description
1 polymer ?
#
loop_
_entity_poly.entity_id
_entity_poly.type
_entity_poly.pdbx_seq_one_letter_code
_entity_poly.pdbx_strand_id
1 'polypeptide(L)'
;MDSQTARAKLDQWYKALNAQDFQQLTALMTEMCDVEIELEYPQSGERIKGRENNLAVLENYTGLPDATVKKMHGAEDKWVLTPSWTPLRIIGTGDNYVVEGRLVYPNGEVWNYVDLFELRNDKVFRIREYFAAPFPAAEWRAKWVEKTESPSR
;
A
#
# COMPACT_ATOMS: atom_id res chain seq x y z
N MET A 1 3.93 -6.57 -20.74
CA MET A 1 5.16 -6.13 -20.00
C MET A 1 5.87 -7.36 -19.46
N ASP A 2 7.20 -7.42 -19.57
CA ASP A 2 7.93 -8.54 -18.95
C ASP A 2 7.95 -8.42 -17.42
N SER A 3 8.14 -9.56 -16.74
CA SER A 3 8.04 -9.62 -15.28
C SER A 3 9.15 -8.85 -14.54
N GLN A 4 10.30 -8.65 -15.16
CA GLN A 4 11.38 -7.87 -14.55
C GLN A 4 11.02 -6.38 -14.54
N THR A 5 10.54 -5.88 -15.68
CA THR A 5 10.05 -4.50 -15.82
C THR A 5 8.89 -4.21 -14.87
N ALA A 6 7.92 -5.14 -14.77
CA ALA A 6 6.78 -4.98 -13.86
C ALA A 6 7.23 -4.84 -12.39
N ARG A 7 8.12 -5.73 -11.93
CA ARG A 7 8.65 -5.66 -10.56
C ARG A 7 9.46 -4.40 -10.32
N ALA A 8 10.26 -3.95 -11.28
CA ALA A 8 11.03 -2.71 -11.16
C ALA A 8 10.13 -1.48 -11.02
N LYS A 9 9.01 -1.44 -11.75
CA LYS A 9 8.02 -0.36 -11.63
C LYS A 9 7.29 -0.38 -10.29
N LEU A 10 6.92 -1.55 -9.79
CA LEU A 10 6.34 -1.68 -8.45
C LEU A 10 7.32 -1.22 -7.36
N ASP A 11 8.60 -1.58 -7.46
CA ASP A 11 9.63 -1.10 -6.54
C ASP A 11 9.78 0.43 -6.59
N GLN A 12 9.75 1.02 -7.78
CA GLN A 12 9.75 2.49 -7.94
C GLN A 12 8.53 3.15 -7.32
N TRP A 13 7.35 2.53 -7.43
CA TRP A 13 6.13 3.02 -6.80
C TRP A 13 6.28 3.16 -5.28
N TYR A 14 6.74 2.10 -4.59
CA TYR A 14 6.94 2.14 -3.15
C TYR A 14 8.06 3.10 -2.72
N LYS A 15 9.09 3.27 -3.53
CA LYS A 15 10.13 4.29 -3.31
C LYS A 15 9.57 5.70 -3.39
N ALA A 16 8.71 5.96 -4.37
CA ALA A 16 8.06 7.27 -4.51
C ALA A 16 7.06 7.54 -3.37
N LEU A 17 6.32 6.51 -2.90
CA LEU A 17 5.48 6.61 -1.70
C LEU A 17 6.29 7.02 -0.46
N ASN A 18 7.42 6.35 -0.22
CA ASN A 18 8.29 6.65 0.91
C ASN A 18 8.94 8.04 0.83
N ALA A 19 9.29 8.47 -0.37
CA ALA A 19 9.83 9.80 -0.62
C ALA A 19 8.75 10.89 -0.57
N GLN A 20 7.46 10.51 -0.52
CA GLN A 20 6.32 11.42 -0.64
C GLN A 20 6.41 12.27 -1.93
N ASP A 21 6.97 11.67 -2.99
CA ASP A 21 7.13 12.31 -4.29
C ASP A 21 5.85 12.15 -5.11
N PHE A 22 4.90 13.05 -4.86
CA PHE A 22 3.60 13.03 -5.54
C PHE A 22 3.69 13.27 -7.04
N GLN A 23 4.70 13.99 -7.50
CA GLN A 23 4.94 14.18 -8.93
C GLN A 23 5.33 12.85 -9.58
N GLN A 24 6.25 12.13 -8.96
CA GLN A 24 6.66 10.81 -9.44
C GLN A 24 5.52 9.78 -9.32
N LEU A 25 4.76 9.78 -8.23
CA LEU A 25 3.58 8.91 -8.06
C LEU A 25 2.54 9.15 -9.16
N THR A 26 2.26 10.40 -9.48
CA THR A 26 1.34 10.76 -10.56
C THR A 26 1.85 10.28 -11.92
N ALA A 27 3.14 10.45 -12.21
CA ALA A 27 3.75 9.98 -13.43
C ALA A 27 3.70 8.45 -13.54
N LEU A 28 4.05 7.74 -12.47
CA LEU A 28 4.00 6.28 -12.41
C LEU A 28 2.56 5.76 -12.55
N MET A 29 1.59 6.36 -11.89
CA MET A 29 0.18 5.98 -12.03
C MET A 29 -0.30 6.18 -13.46
N THR A 30 0.10 7.26 -14.11
CA THR A 30 -0.25 7.54 -15.51
C THR A 30 0.40 6.52 -16.46
N GLU A 31 1.63 6.13 -16.19
CA GLU A 31 2.37 5.18 -17.00
C GLU A 31 1.91 3.74 -16.77
N MET A 32 1.73 3.32 -15.51
CA MET A 32 1.52 1.92 -15.14
C MET A 32 0.07 1.50 -15.16
N CYS A 33 -0.86 2.43 -14.85
CA CYS A 33 -2.24 2.08 -14.59
C CYS A 33 -3.16 2.34 -15.78
N ASP A 34 -4.17 1.49 -15.91
CA ASP A 34 -5.30 1.70 -16.81
C ASP A 34 -6.07 2.97 -16.39
N VAL A 35 -6.71 3.63 -17.33
CA VAL A 35 -7.59 4.78 -17.04
C VAL A 35 -8.77 4.38 -16.17
N GLU A 36 -9.24 3.13 -16.29
CA GLU A 36 -10.34 2.55 -15.53
C GLU A 36 -9.88 1.72 -14.32
N ILE A 37 -8.65 1.93 -13.82
CA ILE A 37 -8.14 1.19 -12.66
C ILE A 37 -9.12 1.18 -11.49
N GLU A 38 -9.25 0.03 -10.84
CA GLU A 38 -9.98 -0.14 -9.58
C GLU A 38 -9.00 -0.44 -8.45
N LEU A 39 -9.04 0.35 -7.38
CA LEU A 39 -8.34 0.08 -6.14
C LEU A 39 -9.37 -0.32 -5.07
N GLU A 40 -9.19 -1.48 -4.47
CA GLU A 40 -10.12 -2.06 -3.50
C GLU A 40 -9.46 -2.20 -2.13
N TYR A 41 -10.19 -1.83 -1.09
CA TYR A 41 -9.86 -2.06 0.33
C TYR A 41 -10.86 -3.07 0.92
N PRO A 42 -10.61 -4.40 0.82
CA PRO A 42 -11.62 -5.40 1.21
C PRO A 42 -12.04 -5.31 2.68
N GLN A 43 -11.16 -4.90 3.58
CA GLN A 43 -11.48 -4.81 4.99
C GLN A 43 -12.42 -3.64 5.36
N SER A 44 -12.49 -2.59 4.56
CA SER A 44 -13.46 -1.49 4.72
C SER A 44 -14.63 -1.59 3.75
N GLY A 45 -14.49 -2.42 2.72
CA GLY A 45 -15.50 -2.56 1.65
C GLY A 45 -15.49 -1.39 0.66
N GLU A 46 -14.42 -0.60 0.62
CA GLU A 46 -14.29 0.55 -0.27
C GLU A 46 -13.66 0.17 -1.60
N ARG A 47 -14.04 0.92 -2.64
CA ARG A 47 -13.43 0.84 -3.96
C ARG A 47 -13.29 2.24 -4.55
N ILE A 48 -12.11 2.54 -5.06
CA ILE A 48 -11.82 3.74 -5.83
C ILE A 48 -11.79 3.35 -7.31
N LYS A 49 -12.66 3.96 -8.13
CA LYS A 49 -12.73 3.70 -9.56
C LYS A 49 -12.14 4.82 -10.38
N GLY A 50 -11.34 4.46 -11.35
CA GLY A 50 -10.73 5.36 -12.30
C GLY A 50 -9.45 6.00 -11.78
N ARG A 51 -8.52 6.25 -12.71
CA ARG A 51 -7.22 6.84 -12.41
C ARG A 51 -7.34 8.25 -11.82
N GLU A 52 -8.30 9.04 -12.28
CA GLU A 52 -8.55 10.40 -11.77
C GLU A 52 -8.89 10.39 -10.27
N ASN A 53 -9.81 9.51 -9.84
CA ASN A 53 -10.17 9.39 -8.43
C ASN A 53 -9.02 8.84 -7.57
N ASN A 54 -8.23 7.90 -8.10
CA ASN A 54 -7.05 7.41 -7.41
C ASN A 54 -5.99 8.51 -7.24
N LEU A 55 -5.77 9.35 -8.25
CA LEU A 55 -4.88 10.51 -8.14
C LEU A 55 -5.41 11.53 -7.13
N ALA A 56 -6.71 11.80 -7.12
CA ALA A 56 -7.32 12.70 -6.15
C ALA A 56 -7.13 12.21 -4.70
N VAL A 57 -7.25 10.90 -4.46
CA VAL A 57 -6.95 10.31 -3.15
C VAL A 57 -5.47 10.52 -2.80
N LEU A 58 -4.55 10.29 -3.73
CA LEU A 58 -3.11 10.52 -3.49
C LEU A 58 -2.80 11.99 -3.19
N GLU A 59 -3.40 12.93 -3.92
CA GLU A 59 -3.21 14.37 -3.69
C GLU A 59 -3.72 14.83 -2.31
N ASN A 60 -4.74 14.15 -1.79
CA ASN A 60 -5.34 14.44 -0.48
C ASN A 60 -4.82 13.50 0.61
N TYR A 61 -3.93 12.59 0.26
CA TYR A 61 -3.32 11.69 1.21
C TYR A 61 -2.23 12.42 2.01
N THR A 62 -1.74 11.83 2.98
CA THR A 62 -0.94 12.24 4.12
C THR A 62 0.51 12.72 3.87
N GLY A 63 0.87 13.23 2.77
CA GLY A 63 2.10 14.03 2.59
C GLY A 63 1.84 15.52 2.69
N LEU A 64 0.61 15.89 3.06
CA LEU A 64 0.21 17.27 3.18
C LEU A 64 0.86 17.93 4.41
N PRO A 65 1.14 19.23 4.34
CA PRO A 65 1.72 19.95 5.47
C PRO A 65 0.92 19.74 6.76
N ASP A 66 1.59 19.65 7.88
CA ASP A 66 1.03 19.43 9.23
C ASP A 66 -0.28 20.16 9.52
N ALA A 67 -0.40 21.38 9.04
CA ALA A 67 -1.60 22.20 9.26
C ALA A 67 -2.87 21.62 8.60
N THR A 68 -2.72 20.85 7.53
CA THR A 68 -3.83 20.20 6.84
C THR A 68 -4.18 18.87 7.50
N VAL A 69 -3.18 18.10 7.90
CA VAL A 69 -3.36 16.85 8.64
C VAL A 69 -4.10 17.08 9.96
N LYS A 70 -3.78 18.17 10.68
CA LYS A 70 -4.46 18.52 11.92
C LYS A 70 -5.95 18.93 11.75
N LYS A 71 -6.35 19.28 10.52
CA LYS A 71 -7.73 19.63 10.20
C LYS A 71 -8.52 18.48 9.61
N MET A 72 -7.86 17.42 9.19
CA MET A 72 -8.55 16.26 8.66
C MET A 72 -9.24 15.53 9.83
N HIS A 73 -10.51 15.27 9.64
CA HIS A 73 -11.24 14.39 10.55
C HIS A 73 -10.52 13.04 10.56
N GLY A 74 -10.06 12.61 11.72
CA GLY A 74 -9.28 11.41 11.81
C GLY A 74 -7.76 11.61 11.80
N ALA A 75 -7.26 12.78 12.21
CA ALA A 75 -5.84 12.91 12.55
C ALA A 75 -5.41 11.89 13.64
N GLU A 76 -6.39 11.40 14.41
CA GLU A 76 -6.28 10.26 15.31
C GLU A 76 -6.51 8.92 14.59
N ASP A 77 -7.02 8.92 13.37
CA ASP A 77 -7.18 7.73 12.55
C ASP A 77 -5.84 7.37 11.91
N LYS A 78 -5.39 6.14 12.16
CA LYS A 78 -4.13 5.61 11.64
C LYS A 78 -4.04 5.61 10.11
N TRP A 79 -5.16 5.56 9.44
CA TRP A 79 -5.25 5.58 7.97
C TRP A 79 -4.91 6.93 7.35
N VAL A 80 -4.97 8.00 8.13
CA VAL A 80 -4.68 9.35 7.69
C VAL A 80 -3.21 9.72 7.89
N LEU A 81 -2.49 9.00 8.74
CA LEU A 81 -1.07 9.23 8.98
C LEU A 81 -0.23 8.51 7.92
N THR A 82 0.72 9.22 7.31
CA THR A 82 1.60 8.62 6.30
C THR A 82 2.55 7.63 6.96
N PRO A 83 2.42 6.32 6.69
CA PRO A 83 3.39 5.35 7.13
C PRO A 83 4.59 5.31 6.19
N SER A 84 5.70 4.75 6.67
CA SER A 84 6.77 4.27 5.81
C SER A 84 6.40 2.90 5.24
N TRP A 85 6.52 2.73 3.94
CA TRP A 85 6.23 1.48 3.23
C TRP A 85 7.52 0.71 2.99
N THR A 86 7.59 -0.53 3.46
CA THR A 86 8.74 -1.40 3.25
C THR A 86 8.29 -2.68 2.55
N PRO A 87 8.41 -2.77 1.22
CA PRO A 87 8.18 -4.02 0.53
C PRO A 87 9.24 -5.03 0.95
N LEU A 88 8.81 -6.18 1.45
CA LEU A 88 9.67 -7.29 1.83
C LEU A 88 9.85 -8.26 0.67
N ARG A 89 8.83 -8.40 -0.16
CA ARG A 89 8.82 -9.33 -1.27
C ARG A 89 7.87 -8.88 -2.37
N ILE A 90 8.34 -8.94 -3.61
CA ILE A 90 7.53 -8.74 -4.81
C ILE A 90 7.61 -10.02 -5.62
N ILE A 91 6.49 -10.72 -5.77
CA ILE A 91 6.39 -11.99 -6.50
C ILE A 91 5.31 -11.89 -7.57
N GLY A 92 5.39 -12.76 -8.56
CA GLY A 92 4.40 -12.84 -9.63
C GLY A 92 5.05 -12.90 -11.01
N THR A 93 4.23 -13.26 -11.99
CA THR A 93 4.57 -13.31 -13.41
C THR A 93 3.34 -13.03 -14.26
N GLY A 94 3.54 -12.70 -15.53
CA GLY A 94 2.44 -12.39 -16.44
C GLY A 94 1.63 -11.20 -15.93
N ASP A 95 0.36 -11.44 -15.69
CA ASP A 95 -0.61 -10.39 -15.35
C ASP A 95 -0.92 -10.28 -13.84
N ASN A 96 -0.25 -11.08 -12.99
CA ASN A 96 -0.54 -11.11 -11.56
C ASN A 96 0.71 -10.95 -10.71
N TYR A 97 0.70 -9.95 -9.83
CA TYR A 97 1.80 -9.68 -8.89
C TYR A 97 1.27 -9.50 -7.48
N VAL A 98 2.09 -9.89 -6.52
CA VAL A 98 1.84 -9.72 -5.09
C VAL A 98 3.01 -8.97 -4.49
N VAL A 99 2.70 -7.93 -3.72
CA VAL A 99 3.68 -7.25 -2.88
C VAL A 99 3.30 -7.50 -1.44
N GLU A 100 4.21 -8.09 -0.69
CA GLU A 100 4.11 -8.27 0.75
C GLU A 100 5.07 -7.31 1.43
N GLY A 101 4.60 -6.63 2.47
CA GLY A 101 5.44 -5.67 3.14
C GLY A 101 4.94 -5.23 4.51
N ARG A 102 5.58 -4.21 5.02
CA ARG A 102 5.27 -3.58 6.31
C ARG A 102 5.06 -2.10 6.17
N LEU A 103 4.15 -1.60 7.00
CA LEU A 103 3.92 -0.19 7.24
C LEU A 103 4.46 0.14 8.62
N VAL A 104 5.19 1.23 8.74
CA VAL A 104 5.58 1.77 10.05
C VAL A 104 4.97 3.15 10.19
N TYR A 105 4.00 3.26 11.09
CA TYR A 105 3.33 4.52 11.36
C TYR A 105 4.18 5.45 12.24
N PRO A 106 3.95 6.78 12.21
CA PRO A 106 4.72 7.73 13.01
C PRO A 106 4.70 7.47 14.53
N ASN A 107 3.66 6.80 15.03
CA ASN A 107 3.56 6.37 16.43
C ASN A 107 4.37 5.09 16.74
N GLY A 108 5.08 4.52 15.77
CA GLY A 108 5.88 3.31 15.91
C GLY A 108 5.11 2.00 15.75
N GLU A 109 3.80 2.04 15.46
CA GLU A 109 3.06 0.82 15.13
C GLU A 109 3.54 0.24 13.80
N VAL A 110 3.72 -1.08 13.79
CA VAL A 110 4.09 -1.84 12.60
C VAL A 110 2.89 -2.67 12.16
N TRP A 111 2.41 -2.43 10.96
CA TRP A 111 1.36 -3.23 10.32
C TRP A 111 1.94 -4.05 9.18
N ASN A 112 1.29 -5.14 8.84
CA ASN A 112 1.59 -5.88 7.62
C ASN A 112 0.63 -5.46 6.51
N TYR A 113 1.10 -5.51 5.25
CA TYR A 113 0.23 -5.32 4.10
C TYR A 113 0.50 -6.36 3.02
N VAL A 114 -0.51 -6.64 2.23
CA VAL A 114 -0.42 -7.43 1.01
C VAL A 114 -1.22 -6.73 -0.08
N ASP A 115 -0.56 -6.39 -1.16
CA ASP A 115 -1.18 -5.78 -2.33
C ASP A 115 -1.17 -6.78 -3.48
N LEU A 116 -2.33 -7.01 -4.06
CA LEU A 116 -2.53 -7.86 -5.23
C LEU A 116 -2.74 -6.97 -6.45
N PHE A 117 -1.85 -7.08 -7.43
CA PHE A 117 -1.90 -6.34 -8.68
C PHE A 117 -2.34 -7.25 -9.81
N GLU A 118 -3.38 -6.85 -10.52
CA GLU A 118 -3.84 -7.51 -11.73
C GLU A 118 -3.59 -6.58 -12.93
N LEU A 119 -2.92 -7.09 -13.96
CA LEU A 119 -2.61 -6.37 -15.19
C LEU A 119 -3.55 -6.81 -16.31
N ARG A 120 -3.84 -5.89 -17.21
CA ARG A 120 -4.55 -6.10 -18.46
C ARG A 120 -3.93 -5.21 -19.53
N ASN A 121 -3.51 -5.79 -20.64
CA ASN A 121 -2.82 -5.05 -21.71
C ASN A 121 -1.61 -4.25 -21.20
N ASP A 122 -0.78 -4.89 -20.39
CA ASP A 122 0.42 -4.30 -19.78
C ASP A 122 0.17 -3.11 -18.82
N LYS A 123 -1.08 -2.91 -18.41
CA LYS A 123 -1.47 -1.89 -17.45
C LYS A 123 -2.12 -2.53 -16.22
N VAL A 124 -1.83 -1.98 -15.05
CA VAL A 124 -2.53 -2.34 -13.83
C VAL A 124 -3.98 -1.86 -13.93
N PHE A 125 -4.92 -2.79 -13.93
CA PHE A 125 -6.36 -2.46 -13.98
C PHE A 125 -7.07 -2.71 -12.66
N ARG A 126 -6.48 -3.53 -11.76
CA ARG A 126 -7.00 -3.73 -10.41
C ARG A 126 -5.89 -3.87 -9.40
N ILE A 127 -6.10 -3.27 -8.24
CA ILE A 127 -5.28 -3.45 -7.03
C ILE A 127 -6.23 -3.80 -5.89
N ARG A 128 -5.87 -4.80 -5.07
CA ARG A 128 -6.52 -5.05 -3.79
C ARG A 128 -5.49 -4.93 -2.69
N GLU A 129 -5.74 -4.06 -1.74
CA GLU A 129 -4.84 -3.79 -0.63
C GLU A 129 -5.42 -4.35 0.67
N TYR A 130 -4.66 -5.20 1.33
CA TYR A 130 -4.98 -5.80 2.62
C TYR A 130 -4.02 -5.29 3.68
N PHE A 131 -4.59 -4.73 4.74
CA PHE A 131 -3.81 -4.22 5.87
C PHE A 131 -4.16 -4.98 7.14
N ALA A 132 -3.15 -5.36 7.91
CA ALA A 132 -3.30 -6.09 9.14
C ALA A 132 -2.57 -5.39 10.29
N ALA A 133 -3.34 -4.83 11.21
CA ALA A 133 -2.81 -4.34 12.48
C ALA A 133 -2.27 -5.51 13.32
N PRO A 134 -1.23 -5.31 14.13
CA PRO A 134 -0.79 -6.32 15.07
C PRO A 134 -1.88 -6.62 16.11
N PHE A 135 -2.00 -7.88 16.50
CA PHE A 135 -2.91 -8.31 17.55
C PHE A 135 -2.21 -9.32 18.47
N PRO A 136 -2.64 -9.47 19.72
CA PRO A 136 -2.04 -10.42 20.66
C PRO A 136 -2.12 -11.86 20.19
N ALA A 137 -1.08 -12.64 20.42
CA ALA A 137 -1.11 -14.08 20.17
C ALA A 137 -2.13 -14.75 21.08
N ALA A 138 -2.92 -15.66 20.51
CA ALA A 138 -3.93 -16.39 21.28
C ALA A 138 -3.29 -17.38 22.26
N GLU A 139 -3.65 -17.30 23.56
CA GLU A 139 -3.08 -18.13 24.62
C GLU A 139 -3.36 -19.63 24.45
N TRP A 140 -4.56 -19.98 23.95
CA TRP A 140 -4.99 -21.37 23.84
C TRP A 140 -4.09 -22.22 22.94
N ARG A 141 -3.37 -21.63 22.01
CA ARG A 141 -2.45 -22.33 21.08
C ARG A 141 -0.97 -22.22 21.45
N ALA A 142 -0.64 -21.54 22.56
CA ALA A 142 0.74 -21.20 22.92
C ALA A 142 1.70 -22.41 23.02
N LYS A 143 1.20 -23.59 23.44
CA LYS A 143 2.01 -24.80 23.59
C LYS A 143 2.43 -25.45 22.26
N TRP A 144 1.83 -25.04 21.12
CA TRP A 144 2.14 -25.59 19.80
C TRP A 144 2.77 -24.60 18.82
N VAL A 145 2.95 -23.35 19.25
CA VAL A 145 3.46 -22.28 18.37
C VAL A 145 4.67 -21.62 18.98
N GLU A 146 5.60 -21.22 18.13
CA GLU A 146 6.70 -20.36 18.51
C GLU A 146 6.38 -18.92 18.11
N LYS A 147 6.79 -17.97 18.92
CA LYS A 147 6.69 -16.56 18.55
C LYS A 147 7.83 -16.27 17.58
N THR A 148 7.50 -15.75 16.41
CA THR A 148 8.50 -15.15 15.54
C THR A 148 9.07 -13.92 16.23
N GLU A 149 10.34 -13.61 15.99
CA GLU A 149 10.89 -12.34 16.43
C GLU A 149 10.02 -11.22 15.86
N SER A 150 9.48 -10.38 16.75
CA SER A 150 8.82 -9.18 16.29
C SER A 150 9.84 -8.39 15.47
N PRO A 151 9.47 -7.87 14.29
CA PRO A 151 10.38 -7.01 13.56
C PRO A 151 10.84 -5.92 14.53
N SER A 152 12.16 -5.84 14.71
CA SER A 152 12.77 -4.80 15.51
C SER A 152 12.18 -3.45 15.14
N ARG A 153 11.69 -2.76 16.15
CA ARG A 153 11.18 -1.40 16.05
C ARG A 153 12.20 -0.48 15.41
#